data_923e5640352b5606cfe2e02515c3415b
#
_entry.id   923e5640352b5606cfe2e02515c3415b
#
_cell.length_a   1.000
_cell.length_b   1.000
_cell.length_c   1.000
_cell.angle_alpha   90.00
_cell.angle_beta   90.00
_cell.angle_gamma   90.00
#
_symmetry.space_group_name_H-M   'P 1'
#
loop_
_entity.id
_entity.type
_entity.pdbx_description
1 polymer ?
#
loop_
_entity_poly.entity_id
_entity_poly.type
_entity_poly.pdbx_seq_one_letter_code
_entity_poly.pdbx_strand_id
1 'polypeptide(L)'
;MNIKKTLLFLSFLTTCIFHAQTLHLYGGADQKEYLGCLNCDNFDKNSIWNKFSDYGNVFSSKSIWNAYGNYGSTYGPYSPWNSYTSYPPAILDQDGNFFGFLTLNPYKSDRSELELALILCKHHEEIKSDVGGWYERLFW
;
A
#
# COMPACT_ATOMS: atom_id res chain seq x y z
N MET A 1 14.01 -63.30 -14.53
CA MET A 1 13.02 -62.30 -14.93
C MET A 1 13.14 -61.13 -13.98
N ASN A 2 13.92 -60.11 -14.35
CA ASN A 2 14.13 -58.92 -13.51
C ASN A 2 13.12 -57.87 -13.86
N ILE A 3 12.09 -57.74 -13.01
CA ILE A 3 11.16 -56.62 -13.14
C ILE A 3 11.87 -55.40 -12.54
N LYS A 4 12.45 -54.57 -13.38
CA LYS A 4 12.93 -53.23 -12.94
C LYS A 4 11.70 -52.43 -12.59
N LYS A 5 11.43 -52.27 -11.28
CA LYS A 5 10.48 -51.29 -10.83
C LYS A 5 11.08 -49.91 -11.08
N THR A 6 10.68 -49.33 -12.18
CA THR A 6 10.96 -47.92 -12.43
C THR A 6 10.09 -47.12 -11.46
N LEU A 7 10.67 -46.69 -10.34
CA LEU A 7 10.03 -45.76 -9.46
C LEU A 7 9.96 -44.42 -10.19
N LEU A 8 8.78 -44.16 -10.75
CA LEU A 8 8.46 -42.84 -11.27
C LEU A 8 8.33 -41.95 -10.04
N PHE A 9 9.40 -41.25 -9.69
CA PHE A 9 9.33 -40.11 -8.79
C PHE A 9 8.55 -39.00 -9.51
N LEU A 10 7.24 -38.99 -9.33
CA LEU A 10 6.42 -37.86 -9.67
C LEU A 10 6.78 -36.76 -8.65
N SER A 11 7.79 -35.96 -8.97
CA SER A 11 8.06 -34.76 -8.23
C SER A 11 6.88 -33.81 -8.46
N PHE A 12 5.97 -33.77 -7.50
CA PHE A 12 4.98 -32.71 -7.42
C PHE A 12 5.77 -31.41 -7.16
N LEU A 13 6.14 -30.72 -8.23
CA LEU A 13 6.45 -29.31 -8.14
C LEU A 13 5.15 -28.60 -7.76
N THR A 14 4.91 -28.47 -6.46
CA THR A 14 3.98 -27.47 -5.97
C THR A 14 4.59 -26.14 -6.29
N THR A 15 4.25 -25.58 -7.44
CA THR A 15 4.45 -24.18 -7.72
C THR A 15 3.58 -23.43 -6.70
N CYS A 16 4.19 -23.03 -5.58
CA CYS A 16 3.62 -22.01 -4.73
C CYS A 16 3.50 -20.76 -5.59
N ILE A 17 2.32 -20.54 -6.14
CA ILE A 17 1.98 -19.26 -6.77
C ILE A 17 1.89 -18.29 -5.58
N PHE A 18 3.00 -17.63 -5.26
CA PHE A 18 2.98 -16.48 -4.38
C PHE A 18 2.25 -15.36 -5.12
N HIS A 19 0.92 -15.30 -4.94
CA HIS A 19 0.21 -14.10 -5.24
C HIS A 19 0.64 -13.09 -4.19
N ALA A 20 1.41 -12.07 -4.60
CA ALA A 20 1.67 -10.94 -3.74
C ALA A 20 0.32 -10.38 -3.29
N GLN A 21 0.08 -10.34 -1.96
CA GLN A 21 -1.14 -9.78 -1.40
C GLN A 21 -1.27 -8.33 -1.82
N THR A 22 -2.45 -7.94 -2.29
CA THR A 22 -2.77 -6.54 -2.50
C THR A 22 -3.04 -5.87 -1.16
N LEU A 23 -2.43 -4.72 -0.97
CA LEU A 23 -2.54 -3.92 0.23
C LEU A 23 -3.36 -2.67 -0.06
N HIS A 24 -4.38 -2.43 0.74
CA HIS A 24 -5.34 -1.35 0.53
C HIS A 24 -5.33 -0.39 1.72
N LEU A 25 -5.52 0.90 1.43
CA LEU A 25 -5.67 1.93 2.45
C LEU A 25 -7.14 2.24 2.71
N TYR A 26 -7.47 2.34 3.98
CA TYR A 26 -8.77 2.79 4.46
C TYR A 26 -8.59 3.90 5.48
N GLY A 27 -9.23 5.03 5.26
CA GLY A 27 -9.07 6.23 6.09
C GLY A 27 -10.38 6.79 6.61
N GLY A 28 -10.29 8.00 7.13
CA GLY A 28 -11.40 8.66 7.82
C GLY A 28 -11.48 8.26 9.30
N ALA A 29 -12.35 8.92 10.06
CA ALA A 29 -12.49 8.68 11.49
C ALA A 29 -12.90 7.23 11.82
N ASP A 30 -13.68 6.61 10.95
CA ASP A 30 -14.16 5.22 11.10
C ASP A 30 -13.37 4.21 10.25
N GLN A 31 -12.38 4.66 9.48
CA GLN A 31 -11.55 3.86 8.59
C GLN A 31 -12.33 3.07 7.53
N LYS A 32 -13.42 3.65 7.02
CA LYS A 32 -14.25 3.06 5.97
C LYS A 32 -14.06 3.69 4.60
N GLU A 33 -13.40 4.83 4.53
CA GLU A 33 -13.12 5.50 3.26
C GLU A 33 -11.96 4.81 2.54
N TYR A 34 -12.22 4.26 1.36
CA TYR A 34 -11.18 3.64 0.55
C TYR A 34 -10.25 4.68 -0.05
N LEU A 35 -8.95 4.51 0.14
CA LEU A 35 -7.91 5.46 -0.28
C LEU A 35 -6.92 4.88 -1.28
N GLY A 36 -7.20 3.71 -1.82
CA GLY A 36 -6.42 3.12 -2.89
C GLY A 36 -5.58 1.92 -2.50
N CYS A 37 -4.92 1.37 -3.49
CA CYS A 37 -4.04 0.22 -3.38
C CYS A 37 -2.58 0.66 -3.32
N LEU A 38 -1.86 0.20 -2.31
CA LEU A 38 -0.46 0.57 -2.07
C LEU A 38 0.53 -0.08 -3.03
N ASN A 39 0.26 -1.29 -3.47
CA ASN A 39 1.17 -2.13 -4.25
C ASN A 39 0.58 -2.63 -5.56
N CYS A 40 -0.47 -1.98 -6.04
CA CYS A 40 -1.02 -2.25 -7.37
C CYS A 40 -0.19 -1.58 -8.46
N ASP A 41 -0.28 -2.13 -9.67
CA ASP A 41 0.32 -1.56 -10.87
C ASP A 41 -0.09 -0.09 -11.06
N ASN A 42 0.79 0.72 -11.61
CA ASN A 42 0.56 2.15 -11.84
C ASN A 42 -0.50 2.45 -12.93
N PHE A 43 -1.02 1.44 -13.61
CA PHE A 43 -2.17 1.55 -14.51
C PHE A 43 -3.48 1.08 -13.88
N ASP A 44 -3.45 0.47 -12.72
CA ASP A 44 -4.65 0.06 -11.99
C ASP A 44 -5.43 1.28 -11.53
N LYS A 45 -6.76 1.25 -11.75
CA LYS A 45 -7.66 2.36 -11.37
C LYS A 45 -7.69 2.65 -9.87
N ASN A 46 -7.30 1.69 -9.05
CA ASN A 46 -7.27 1.81 -7.59
C ASN A 46 -5.87 2.12 -7.05
N SER A 47 -4.85 2.17 -7.91
CA SER A 47 -3.47 2.37 -7.46
C SER A 47 -3.21 3.79 -6.98
N ILE A 48 -2.54 3.92 -5.84
CA ILE A 48 -2.00 5.21 -5.38
C ILE A 48 -0.90 5.75 -6.32
N TRP A 49 -0.38 4.91 -7.20
CA TRP A 49 0.68 5.24 -8.16
C TRP A 49 0.14 5.67 -9.53
N ASN A 50 -1.16 5.51 -9.75
CA ASN A 50 -1.80 5.94 -10.99
C ASN A 50 -2.18 7.41 -10.92
N LYS A 51 -1.39 8.26 -11.56
CA LYS A 51 -1.60 9.72 -11.59
C LYS A 51 -2.93 10.16 -12.22
N PHE A 52 -3.63 9.26 -12.92
CA PHE A 52 -4.93 9.51 -13.53
C PHE A 52 -6.10 8.96 -12.69
N SER A 53 -5.83 8.24 -11.62
CA SER A 53 -6.86 7.70 -10.72
C SER A 53 -7.19 8.68 -9.59
N ASP A 54 -8.35 8.47 -8.97
CA ASP A 54 -8.75 9.23 -7.78
C ASP A 54 -7.77 9.09 -6.61
N TYR A 55 -7.00 8.00 -6.58
CA TYR A 55 -6.10 7.68 -5.48
C TYR A 55 -4.64 8.08 -5.74
N GLY A 56 -4.27 8.26 -6.97
CA GLY A 56 -2.91 8.63 -7.37
C GLY A 56 -2.75 10.05 -7.88
N ASN A 57 -3.84 10.71 -8.27
CA ASN A 57 -3.81 12.08 -8.73
C ASN A 57 -3.57 13.04 -7.55
N VAL A 58 -2.51 13.83 -7.65
CA VAL A 58 -2.10 14.78 -6.59
C VAL A 58 -3.11 15.90 -6.31
N PHE A 59 -4.14 16.03 -7.14
CA PHE A 59 -5.23 17.00 -6.95
C PHE A 59 -6.54 16.36 -6.49
N SER A 60 -6.59 15.03 -6.39
CA SER A 60 -7.80 14.34 -5.94
C SER A 60 -7.99 14.45 -4.43
N SER A 61 -9.23 14.66 -3.99
CA SER A 61 -9.58 14.73 -2.57
C SER A 61 -9.34 13.41 -1.81
N LYS A 62 -9.27 12.28 -2.51
CA LYS A 62 -9.02 10.95 -1.92
C LYS A 62 -7.55 10.52 -1.96
N SER A 63 -6.70 11.30 -2.60
CA SER A 63 -5.29 10.94 -2.76
C SER A 63 -4.47 11.31 -1.52
N ILE A 64 -3.68 10.36 -1.04
CA ILE A 64 -2.69 10.62 0.00
C ILE A 64 -1.54 11.54 -0.49
N TRP A 65 -1.44 11.74 -1.79
CA TRP A 65 -0.46 12.65 -2.40
C TRP A 65 -0.95 14.08 -2.57
N ASN A 66 -2.23 14.36 -2.28
CA ASN A 66 -2.78 15.71 -2.37
C ASN A 66 -2.39 16.53 -1.13
N ALA A 67 -1.43 17.43 -1.31
CA ALA A 67 -0.90 18.29 -0.25
C ALA A 67 -1.95 19.24 0.38
N TYR A 68 -3.10 19.41 -0.24
CA TYR A 68 -4.18 20.29 0.22
C TYR A 68 -5.42 19.53 0.70
N GLY A 69 -5.41 18.19 0.63
CA GLY A 69 -6.54 17.34 0.98
C GLY A 69 -6.50 16.83 2.41
N ASN A 70 -7.65 16.39 2.92
CA ASN A 70 -7.77 15.80 4.25
C ASN A 70 -6.93 14.53 4.44
N TYR A 71 -6.65 13.82 3.34
CA TYR A 71 -5.90 12.57 3.35
C TYR A 71 -4.44 12.71 2.91
N GLY A 72 -4.01 13.87 2.50
CA GLY A 72 -2.65 14.06 1.98
C GLY A 72 -1.90 15.28 2.53
N SER A 73 -2.60 16.21 3.18
CA SER A 73 -1.98 17.38 3.80
C SER A 73 -1.21 17.02 5.07
N THR A 74 -0.08 17.67 5.29
CA THR A 74 0.67 17.61 6.57
C THR A 74 -0.18 17.97 7.78
N TYR A 75 -1.25 18.74 7.57
CA TYR A 75 -2.19 19.16 8.61
C TYR A 75 -3.56 18.49 8.47
N GLY A 76 -3.72 17.60 7.52
CA GLY A 76 -4.99 16.89 7.29
C GLY A 76 -5.36 15.99 8.45
N PRO A 77 -6.63 15.99 8.89
CA PRO A 77 -7.05 15.19 10.05
C PRO A 77 -6.91 13.68 9.86
N TYR A 78 -6.92 13.22 8.62
CA TYR A 78 -6.86 11.80 8.27
C TYR A 78 -5.65 11.44 7.41
N SER A 79 -4.68 12.36 7.34
CA SER A 79 -3.49 12.17 6.51
C SER A 79 -2.45 11.32 7.22
N PRO A 80 -1.82 10.36 6.52
CA PRO A 80 -0.68 9.64 7.07
C PRO A 80 0.50 10.56 7.40
N TRP A 81 0.58 11.72 6.75
CA TRP A 81 1.69 12.67 6.87
C TRP A 81 1.49 13.70 7.98
N ASN A 82 0.36 13.68 8.67
CA ASN A 82 0.13 14.47 9.85
C ASN A 82 0.64 13.74 11.10
N SER A 83 1.75 14.24 11.67
CA SER A 83 2.41 13.62 12.84
C SER A 83 1.56 13.63 14.10
N TYR A 84 0.44 14.32 14.11
CA TYR A 84 -0.44 14.47 15.27
C TYR A 84 -1.81 13.82 15.09
N THR A 85 -2.08 13.22 13.94
CA THR A 85 -3.40 12.64 13.71
C THR A 85 -3.65 11.43 14.61
N SER A 86 -4.86 11.36 15.17
CA SER A 86 -5.37 10.17 15.85
C SER A 86 -6.05 9.19 14.90
N TYR A 87 -6.29 9.58 13.65
CA TYR A 87 -7.06 8.83 12.65
C TYR A 87 -6.28 8.61 11.34
N PRO A 88 -5.07 8.05 11.40
CA PRO A 88 -4.32 7.74 10.19
C PRO A 88 -4.96 6.57 9.43
N PRO A 89 -4.65 6.43 8.13
CA PRO A 89 -5.15 5.31 7.35
C PRO A 89 -4.65 3.95 7.85
N ALA A 90 -5.53 2.96 7.83
CA ALA A 90 -5.21 1.57 8.09
C ALA A 90 -4.80 0.86 6.80
N ILE A 91 -3.86 -0.06 6.88
CA ILE A 91 -3.45 -0.94 5.79
C ILE A 91 -4.12 -2.30 6.01
N LEU A 92 -4.94 -2.71 5.06
CA LEU A 92 -5.61 -4.00 5.05
C LEU A 92 -5.31 -4.75 3.75
N ASP A 93 -5.29 -6.07 3.81
CA ASP A 93 -5.33 -6.88 2.59
C ASP A 93 -6.78 -7.09 2.12
N GLN A 94 -6.96 -7.83 1.02
CA GLN A 94 -8.27 -8.13 0.45
C GLN A 94 -9.15 -9.01 1.35
N ASP A 95 -8.56 -9.72 2.33
CA ASP A 95 -9.27 -10.56 3.29
C ASP A 95 -9.59 -9.81 4.59
N GLY A 96 -9.23 -8.53 4.69
CA GLY A 96 -9.46 -7.68 5.86
C GLY A 96 -8.42 -7.86 6.96
N ASN A 97 -7.28 -8.51 6.71
CA ASN A 97 -6.19 -8.59 7.66
C ASN A 97 -5.51 -7.23 7.81
N PHE A 98 -5.28 -6.83 9.06
CA PHE A 98 -4.71 -5.53 9.41
C PHE A 98 -3.18 -5.60 9.49
N PHE A 99 -2.51 -4.70 8.78
CA PHE A 99 -1.04 -4.58 8.70
C PHE A 99 -0.49 -3.31 9.35
N GLY A 100 -1.27 -2.70 10.20
CA GLY A 100 -0.87 -1.48 10.89
C GLY A 100 -1.34 -0.21 10.20
N PHE A 101 -1.10 0.93 10.85
CA PHE A 101 -1.43 2.25 10.33
C PHE A 101 -0.29 2.82 9.51
N LEU A 102 -0.62 3.44 8.39
CA LEU A 102 0.31 4.29 7.66
C LEU A 102 0.31 5.67 8.30
N THR A 103 1.37 6.01 9.03
CA THR A 103 1.40 7.27 9.78
C THR A 103 2.80 7.71 10.16
N LEU A 104 3.00 9.02 10.14
CA LEU A 104 4.17 9.69 10.74
C LEU A 104 4.02 9.93 12.25
N ASN A 105 2.82 9.73 12.82
CA ASN A 105 2.61 9.96 14.25
C ASN A 105 3.40 8.95 15.10
N PRO A 106 4.46 9.36 15.82
CA PRO A 106 5.30 8.44 16.57
C PRO A 106 4.60 7.85 17.79
N TYR A 107 3.50 8.46 18.24
CA TYR A 107 2.73 8.02 19.41
C TYR A 107 1.53 7.15 19.07
N LYS A 108 1.24 6.96 17.78
CA LYS A 108 0.16 6.06 17.38
C LYS A 108 0.58 4.61 17.60
N SER A 109 -0.25 3.86 18.34
CA SER A 109 -0.08 2.41 18.47
C SER A 109 -0.34 1.71 17.13
N ASP A 110 0.21 0.52 16.94
CA ASP A 110 0.01 -0.31 15.75
C ASP A 110 0.43 0.35 14.43
N ARG A 111 1.48 1.17 14.48
CA ARG A 111 2.10 1.70 13.26
C ARG A 111 2.59 0.54 12.40
N SER A 112 2.38 0.64 11.10
CA SER A 112 2.84 -0.39 10.18
C SER A 112 4.36 -0.51 10.17
N GLU A 113 4.84 -1.75 10.23
CA GLU A 113 6.25 -2.11 10.09
C GLU A 113 6.57 -2.66 8.70
N LEU A 114 5.60 -2.65 7.78
CA LEU A 114 5.83 -3.04 6.40
C LEU A 114 6.90 -2.16 5.77
N GLU A 115 7.83 -2.76 5.05
CA GLU A 115 8.90 -2.04 4.37
C GLU A 115 8.37 -0.93 3.46
N LEU A 116 7.32 -1.22 2.68
CA LEU A 116 6.68 -0.22 1.82
C LEU A 116 6.14 0.95 2.63
N ALA A 117 5.46 0.70 3.75
CA ALA A 117 4.93 1.77 4.61
C ALA A 117 6.04 2.66 5.17
N LEU A 118 7.15 2.06 5.58
CA LEU A 118 8.32 2.79 6.08
C LEU A 118 8.97 3.65 4.99
N ILE A 119 9.06 3.14 3.78
CA ILE A 119 9.56 3.89 2.61
C ILE A 119 8.65 5.08 2.30
N LEU A 120 7.32 4.87 2.28
CA LEU A 120 6.36 5.94 2.05
C LEU A 120 6.46 7.03 3.10
N CYS A 121 6.57 6.67 4.37
CA CYS A 121 6.74 7.63 5.46
C CYS A 121 8.03 8.44 5.32
N LYS A 122 9.12 7.78 4.93
CA LYS A 122 10.43 8.43 4.79
C LYS A 122 10.49 9.40 3.60
N HIS A 123 9.82 9.06 2.49
CA HIS A 123 9.99 9.75 1.21
C HIS A 123 8.72 10.42 0.68
N HIS A 124 7.67 10.58 1.50
CA HIS A 124 6.37 11.08 1.04
C HIS A 124 6.44 12.43 0.33
N GLU A 125 7.28 13.36 0.77
CA GLU A 125 7.42 14.67 0.11
C GLU A 125 8.04 14.55 -1.29
N GLU A 126 9.03 13.69 -1.43
CA GLU A 126 9.68 13.43 -2.72
C GLU A 126 8.72 12.67 -3.67
N ILE A 127 7.95 11.73 -3.13
CA ILE A 127 6.96 10.97 -3.91
C ILE A 127 5.86 11.89 -4.45
N LYS A 128 5.35 12.83 -3.64
CA LYS A 128 4.35 13.80 -4.09
C LYS A 128 4.79 14.58 -5.32
N SER A 129 6.06 14.87 -5.45
CA SER A 129 6.61 15.62 -6.59
C SER A 129 6.88 14.75 -7.83
N ASP A 130 6.95 13.42 -7.68
CA ASP A 130 7.24 12.49 -8.77
C ASP A 130 6.71 11.09 -8.48
N VAL A 131 5.39 10.94 -8.43
CA VAL A 131 4.71 9.68 -8.12
C VAL A 131 5.11 8.56 -9.08
N GLY A 132 5.13 8.85 -10.39
CA GLY A 132 5.48 7.86 -11.41
C GLY A 132 6.94 7.40 -11.33
N GLY A 133 7.86 8.32 -11.13
CA GLY A 133 9.28 8.00 -10.99
C GLY A 133 9.58 7.16 -9.75
N TRP A 134 8.89 7.41 -8.66
CA TRP A 134 9.01 6.60 -7.44
C TRP A 134 8.43 5.20 -7.60
N TYR A 135 7.32 5.07 -8.32
CA TYR A 135 6.79 3.74 -8.66
C TYR A 135 7.84 2.91 -9.39
N GLU A 136 8.48 3.46 -10.41
CA GLU A 136 9.53 2.76 -11.16
C GLU A 136 10.71 2.35 -10.28
N ARG A 137 11.13 3.20 -9.35
CA ARG A 137 12.23 2.89 -8.41
C ARG A 137 11.88 1.77 -7.43
N LEU A 138 10.62 1.68 -7.00
CA LEU A 138 10.19 0.74 -5.97
C LEU A 138 9.79 -0.63 -6.54
N PHE A 139 9.27 -0.68 -7.76
CA PHE A 139 8.63 -1.89 -8.31
C PHE A 139 9.29 -2.43 -9.59
N TRP A 140 10.32 -1.77 -10.05
CA TRP A 140 11.07 -2.22 -11.24
C TRP A 140 12.49 -2.63 -10.93
#